data_8d0719affa2e322e205c0edce5aa4022
#
_entry.id   8d0719affa2e322e205c0edce5aa4022
#
_cell.length_a   1.000
_cell.length_b   1.000
_cell.length_c   1.000
_cell.angle_alpha   90.00
_cell.angle_beta   90.00
_cell.angle_gamma   90.00
#
_symmetry.space_group_name_H-M   'P 1'
#
loop_
_entity.id
_entity.type
_entity.pdbx_description
1 polymer ?
#
loop_
_entity_poly.entity_id
_entity_poly.type
_entity_poly.pdbx_seq_one_letter_code
_entity_poly.pdbx_strand_id
1 'polypeptide(L)'
;MNRIFRSGSGVPRPRTITDKTLAAALLPGTAVLIGATQLTQATTVSGGRVAILGDRDYYSSQGINTNLDPLMTPYAAGESGVAYLPKPDDEFAMAMAAGTYTYGQELSVGAAGRLAAAVATGIVFAYFDQPGKTVAAGELADVVIANSYTKA
;
A
#
# COMPACT_ATOMS: atom_id res chain seq x y z
N MET A 1 9.29 -2.93 13.51
CA MET A 1 8.67 -4.17 13.00
C MET A 1 8.42 -3.99 11.50
N ASN A 2 9.02 -4.85 10.71
CA ASN A 2 8.95 -4.74 9.25
C ASN A 2 7.68 -5.42 8.73
N ARG A 3 6.56 -4.72 8.74
CA ARG A 3 5.26 -5.19 8.24
C ARG A 3 4.56 -4.08 7.47
N ILE A 4 3.75 -4.46 6.50
CA ILE A 4 2.89 -3.51 5.79
C ILE A 4 1.75 -3.04 6.69
N PHE A 5 1.06 -3.95 7.36
CA PHE A 5 0.04 -3.58 8.35
C PHE A 5 0.72 -3.20 9.68
N ARG A 6 0.55 -1.96 10.10
CA ARG A 6 1.28 -1.34 11.23
C ARG A 6 0.47 -1.17 12.50
N SER A 7 -0.85 -1.28 12.46
CA SER A 7 -1.68 -1.11 13.66
C SER A 7 -1.24 -2.04 14.78
N GLY A 8 -1.28 -1.52 16.00
CA GLY A 8 -0.78 -2.21 17.18
C GLY A 8 -1.57 -3.46 17.57
N SER A 9 -1.09 -4.14 18.60
CA SER A 9 -1.79 -5.28 19.19
C SER A 9 -3.16 -4.86 19.74
N GLY A 10 -4.18 -5.69 19.55
CA GLY A 10 -5.56 -5.38 19.95
C GLY A 10 -6.40 -4.75 18.84
N VAL A 11 -5.79 -4.32 17.73
CA VAL A 11 -6.53 -3.91 16.54
C VAL A 11 -6.78 -5.12 15.65
N PRO A 12 -8.03 -5.41 15.25
CA PRO A 12 -8.32 -6.52 14.35
C PRO A 12 -7.55 -6.37 13.03
N ARG A 13 -6.97 -7.46 12.54
CA ARG A 13 -6.32 -7.44 11.23
C ARG A 13 -7.34 -7.12 10.14
N PRO A 14 -6.98 -6.33 9.13
CA PRO A 14 -7.85 -6.08 8.00
C PRO A 14 -8.10 -7.38 7.23
N ARG A 15 -9.24 -7.43 6.56
CA ARG A 15 -9.55 -8.52 5.65
C ARG A 15 -8.50 -8.57 4.53
N THR A 16 -8.09 -9.78 4.17
CA THR A 16 -7.14 -10.01 3.08
C THR A 16 -7.82 -10.64 1.87
N ILE A 17 -7.26 -10.35 0.70
CA ILE A 17 -7.57 -11.03 -0.56
C ILE A 17 -6.34 -11.85 -0.94
N THR A 18 -6.53 -13.15 -1.16
CA THR A 18 -5.43 -14.09 -1.44
C THR A 18 -5.67 -14.95 -2.68
N ASP A 19 -6.80 -14.78 -3.33
CA ASP A 19 -7.27 -15.60 -4.47
C ASP A 19 -6.96 -14.99 -5.85
N LYS A 20 -6.17 -13.92 -5.88
CA LYS A 20 -5.87 -13.20 -7.13
C LYS A 20 -4.38 -13.19 -7.42
N THR A 21 -4.04 -13.19 -8.70
CA THR A 21 -2.66 -13.09 -9.16
C THR A 21 -2.27 -11.66 -9.50
N LEU A 22 -0.98 -11.37 -9.49
CA LEU A 22 -0.45 -10.06 -9.87
C LEU A 22 -0.39 -9.94 -11.40
N ALA A 23 -0.89 -8.82 -11.94
CA ALA A 23 -0.78 -8.54 -13.38
C ALA A 23 0.66 -8.18 -13.79
N ALA A 24 1.46 -7.66 -12.86
CA ALA A 24 2.84 -7.26 -13.08
C ALA A 24 3.66 -7.47 -11.81
N ALA A 25 4.97 -7.41 -11.90
CA ALA A 25 5.84 -7.43 -10.72
C ALA A 25 5.65 -6.16 -9.90
N LEU A 26 5.27 -6.30 -8.63
CA LEU A 26 4.99 -5.18 -7.72
C LEU A 26 5.62 -5.42 -6.35
N LEU A 27 6.07 -4.35 -5.72
CA LEU A 27 6.60 -4.36 -4.37
C LEU A 27 5.48 -4.31 -3.32
N PRO A 28 5.66 -4.94 -2.15
CA PRO A 28 4.77 -4.73 -1.00
C PRO A 28 4.60 -3.25 -0.66
N GLY A 29 3.43 -2.88 -0.15
CA GLY A 29 3.10 -1.48 0.14
C GLY A 29 2.56 -0.69 -1.04
N THR A 30 2.53 -1.26 -2.23
CA THR A 30 1.93 -0.64 -3.41
C THR A 30 0.40 -0.70 -3.34
N ALA A 31 -0.27 0.40 -3.67
CA ALA A 31 -1.71 0.42 -3.84
C ALA A 31 -2.07 -0.33 -5.13
N VAL A 32 -3.04 -1.23 -5.04
CA VAL A 32 -3.49 -2.07 -6.14
C VAL A 32 -5.00 -1.97 -6.32
N LEU A 33 -5.47 -2.15 -7.55
CA LEU A 33 -6.89 -2.28 -7.86
C LEU A 33 -7.27 -3.76 -7.90
N ILE A 34 -8.41 -4.07 -7.32
CA ILE A 34 -8.94 -5.43 -7.26
C ILE A 34 -9.77 -5.67 -8.53
N GLY A 35 -9.25 -6.51 -9.40
CA GLY A 35 -9.97 -7.00 -10.59
C GLY A 35 -10.67 -8.33 -10.34
N ALA A 36 -11.30 -8.86 -11.37
CA ALA A 36 -12.00 -10.15 -11.29
C ALA A 36 -11.05 -11.31 -10.98
N THR A 37 -9.88 -11.33 -11.59
CA THR A 37 -8.89 -12.42 -11.48
C THR A 37 -7.49 -11.93 -11.06
N GLN A 38 -7.21 -10.65 -11.21
CA GLN A 38 -5.87 -10.09 -10.99
C GLN A 38 -5.91 -8.83 -10.14
N LEU A 39 -4.79 -8.58 -9.46
CA LEU A 39 -4.47 -7.31 -8.81
C LEU A 39 -3.62 -6.50 -9.79
N THR A 40 -4.02 -5.27 -10.07
CA THR A 40 -3.30 -4.35 -10.95
C THR A 40 -2.80 -3.15 -10.17
N GLN A 41 -1.68 -2.58 -10.59
CA GLN A 41 -1.14 -1.38 -9.97
C GLN A 41 -2.16 -0.23 -10.06
N ALA A 42 -2.48 0.38 -8.93
CA ALA A 42 -3.38 1.51 -8.90
C ALA A 42 -2.69 2.78 -9.43
N THR A 43 -3.46 3.61 -10.13
CA THR A 43 -3.02 4.94 -10.57
C THR A 43 -3.89 6.05 -9.99
N THR A 44 -5.07 5.69 -9.48
CA THR A 44 -6.02 6.60 -8.86
C THR A 44 -6.98 5.79 -7.98
N VAL A 45 -7.65 6.44 -7.03
CA VAL A 45 -8.74 5.81 -6.25
C VAL A 45 -10.09 5.86 -6.97
N SER A 46 -10.21 6.62 -8.03
CA SER A 46 -11.46 6.67 -8.80
C SER A 46 -11.60 5.44 -9.72
N GLY A 47 -12.76 4.83 -9.71
CA GLY A 47 -13.13 3.77 -10.64
C GLY A 47 -12.79 2.35 -10.23
N GLY A 48 -12.40 2.08 -8.97
CA GLY A 48 -12.11 0.73 -8.53
C GLY A 48 -11.93 0.58 -7.03
N ARG A 49 -11.92 -0.67 -6.59
CA ARG A 49 -11.60 -0.99 -5.19
C ARG A 49 -10.10 -1.03 -5.01
N VAL A 50 -9.59 -0.21 -4.11
CA VAL A 50 -8.17 -0.13 -3.79
C VAL A 50 -7.85 -1.04 -2.61
N ALA A 51 -6.79 -1.82 -2.75
CA ALA A 51 -6.20 -2.61 -1.68
C ALA A 51 -4.72 -2.26 -1.55
N ILE A 52 -4.09 -2.73 -0.47
CA ILE A 52 -2.68 -2.50 -0.20
C ILE A 52 -1.97 -3.85 -0.28
N LEU A 53 -1.00 -3.96 -1.18
CA LEU A 53 -0.23 -5.19 -1.36
C LEU A 53 0.57 -5.48 -0.08
N GLY A 54 0.35 -6.66 0.48
CA GLY A 54 0.94 -7.06 1.76
C GLY A 54 2.37 -7.55 1.65
N ASP A 55 2.93 -7.93 2.80
CA ASP A 55 4.26 -8.52 2.88
C ASP A 55 4.31 -9.79 2.03
N ARG A 56 5.43 -10.00 1.36
CA ARG A 56 5.63 -11.24 0.62
C ARG A 56 5.82 -12.40 1.60
N ASP A 57 5.14 -13.50 1.33
CA ASP A 57 5.32 -14.72 2.10
C ASP A 57 6.66 -15.38 1.78
N TYR A 58 7.48 -15.61 2.79
CA TYR A 58 8.77 -16.31 2.65
C TYR A 58 8.66 -17.77 2.25
N TYR A 59 7.51 -18.36 2.48
CA TYR A 59 7.27 -19.79 2.19
C TYR A 59 6.77 -20.01 0.76
N SER A 60 6.82 -18.99 -0.09
CA SER A 60 6.49 -19.14 -1.49
C SER A 60 7.51 -20.04 -2.22
N SER A 61 7.20 -20.42 -3.44
CA SER A 61 7.86 -21.43 -4.29
C SER A 61 9.40 -21.41 -4.37
N GLN A 62 10.06 -20.45 -3.77
CA GLN A 62 11.54 -20.34 -3.77
C GLN A 62 12.22 -20.87 -2.51
N GLY A 63 11.44 -21.49 -1.59
CA GLY A 63 11.98 -22.01 -0.34
C GLY A 63 12.29 -20.94 0.70
N ILE A 64 12.85 -21.34 1.83
CA ILE A 64 13.28 -20.43 2.89
C ILE A 64 14.52 -19.70 2.44
N ASN A 65 14.37 -18.47 1.99
CA ASN A 65 15.50 -17.60 1.72
C ASN A 65 15.60 -16.54 2.81
N THR A 66 16.52 -16.74 3.75
CA THR A 66 16.71 -15.87 4.91
C THR A 66 17.34 -14.52 4.57
N ASN A 67 17.77 -14.31 3.33
CA ASN A 67 18.44 -13.09 2.87
C ASN A 67 17.49 -12.09 2.20
N LEU A 68 16.21 -12.42 2.04
CA LEU A 68 15.24 -11.55 1.39
C LEU A 68 14.44 -10.75 2.41
N ASP A 69 14.45 -9.44 2.26
CA ASP A 69 13.56 -8.55 3.01
C ASP A 69 12.12 -8.69 2.46
N PRO A 70 11.13 -9.07 3.29
CA PRO A 70 9.73 -9.23 2.85
C PRO A 70 9.11 -7.97 2.29
N LEU A 71 9.60 -6.80 2.69
CA LEU A 71 9.08 -5.51 2.22
C LEU A 71 9.75 -5.04 0.92
N MET A 72 10.94 -5.56 0.62
CA MET A 72 11.74 -5.12 -0.51
C MET A 72 11.83 -6.16 -1.62
N THR A 73 11.17 -7.32 -1.45
CA THR A 73 11.15 -8.37 -2.46
C THR A 73 9.85 -8.30 -3.26
N PRO A 74 9.92 -8.03 -4.57
CA PRO A 74 8.70 -7.90 -5.38
C PRO A 74 8.00 -9.24 -5.56
N TYR A 75 6.68 -9.19 -5.64
CA TYR A 75 5.91 -10.29 -6.22
C TYR A 75 6.20 -10.37 -7.71
N ALA A 76 6.27 -11.56 -8.26
CA ALA A 76 6.39 -11.75 -9.69
C ALA A 76 5.02 -11.60 -10.38
N ALA A 77 5.03 -11.23 -11.66
CA ALA A 77 3.82 -11.28 -12.47
C ALA A 77 3.27 -12.72 -12.51
N GLY A 78 1.97 -12.86 -12.33
CA GLY A 78 1.30 -14.17 -12.27
C GLY A 78 1.38 -14.87 -10.91
N GLU A 79 2.16 -14.36 -9.96
CA GLU A 79 2.21 -14.88 -8.60
C GLU A 79 0.93 -14.50 -7.84
N SER A 80 0.45 -15.38 -6.95
CA SER A 80 -0.65 -15.05 -6.06
C SER A 80 -0.20 -14.01 -5.04
N GLY A 81 -0.93 -12.90 -4.99
CA GLY A 81 -0.64 -11.81 -4.06
C GLY A 81 -1.50 -11.88 -2.81
N VAL A 82 -1.01 -11.26 -1.74
CA VAL A 82 -1.77 -10.99 -0.53
C VAL A 82 -2.04 -9.49 -0.49
N ALA A 83 -3.29 -9.09 -0.49
CA ALA A 83 -3.68 -7.68 -0.41
C ALA A 83 -4.60 -7.43 0.77
N TYR A 84 -4.35 -6.35 1.49
CA TYR A 84 -5.18 -5.89 2.60
C TYR A 84 -6.29 -4.97 2.11
N LEU A 85 -7.50 -5.18 2.63
CA LEU A 85 -8.62 -4.24 2.46
C LEU A 85 -8.57 -3.23 3.60
N PRO A 86 -8.13 -1.99 3.35
CA PRO A 86 -7.96 -1.00 4.41
C PRO A 86 -9.30 -0.51 4.92
N LYS A 87 -9.35 -0.20 6.22
CA LYS A 87 -10.45 0.49 6.88
C LYS A 87 -9.96 1.83 7.41
N PRO A 88 -10.84 2.83 7.58
CA PRO A 88 -10.47 4.06 8.26
C PRO A 88 -9.77 3.79 9.59
N ASP A 89 -8.75 4.59 9.89
CA ASP A 89 -7.89 4.52 11.08
C ASP A 89 -6.90 3.33 11.14
N ASP A 90 -6.92 2.42 10.18
CA ASP A 90 -5.86 1.41 10.07
C ASP A 90 -4.52 2.07 9.71
N GLU A 91 -3.45 1.57 10.30
CA GLU A 91 -2.08 2.03 10.04
C GLU A 91 -1.36 1.06 9.10
N PHE A 92 -0.77 1.62 8.05
CA PHE A 92 -0.01 0.86 7.05
C PHE A 92 1.33 1.51 6.73
N ALA A 93 2.28 0.72 6.24
CA ALA A 93 3.42 1.23 5.50
C ALA A 93 3.10 1.17 4.01
N MET A 94 3.12 2.31 3.33
CA MET A 94 2.79 2.39 1.91
C MET A 94 3.89 3.09 1.12
N ALA A 95 4.03 2.67 -0.15
CA ALA A 95 4.97 3.29 -1.07
C ALA A 95 4.56 4.73 -1.38
N MET A 96 5.53 5.64 -1.30
CA MET A 96 5.33 7.07 -1.51
C MET A 96 5.91 7.52 -2.86
N ALA A 97 5.29 8.51 -3.46
CA ALA A 97 5.94 9.28 -4.51
C ALA A 97 7.07 10.14 -3.91
N ALA A 98 8.09 10.43 -4.70
CA ALA A 98 9.18 11.30 -4.25
C ALA A 98 8.63 12.68 -3.85
N GLY A 99 9.06 13.17 -2.71
CA GLY A 99 8.62 14.48 -2.21
C GLY A 99 8.89 14.68 -0.74
N THR A 100 8.58 15.87 -0.25
CA THR A 100 8.67 16.22 1.17
C THR A 100 7.27 16.24 1.77
N TYR A 101 7.06 15.49 2.82
CA TYR A 101 5.77 15.34 3.48
C TYR A 101 5.85 15.81 4.94
N THR A 102 4.73 16.28 5.44
CA THR A 102 4.58 16.71 6.84
C THR A 102 3.58 15.81 7.56
N TYR A 103 3.70 15.72 8.89
CA TYR A 103 2.77 14.95 9.70
C TYR A 103 1.31 15.40 9.46
N GLY A 104 0.43 14.44 9.26
CA GLY A 104 -1.00 14.72 9.03
C GLY A 104 -1.35 15.17 7.62
N GLN A 105 -0.38 15.23 6.70
CA GLN A 105 -0.63 15.64 5.32
C GLN A 105 -1.57 14.68 4.61
N GLU A 106 -2.57 15.24 3.93
CA GLU A 106 -3.53 14.49 3.11
C GLU A 106 -2.85 13.89 1.89
N LEU A 107 -3.07 12.60 1.66
CA LEU A 107 -2.46 11.82 0.60
C LEU A 107 -3.51 11.18 -0.30
N SER A 108 -3.23 11.16 -1.59
CA SER A 108 -4.03 10.46 -2.60
C SER A 108 -3.21 9.34 -3.25
N VAL A 109 -3.89 8.32 -3.77
CA VAL A 109 -3.25 7.33 -4.63
C VAL A 109 -2.92 7.98 -5.97
N GLY A 110 -1.67 7.89 -6.37
CA GLY A 110 -1.16 8.47 -7.60
C GLY A 110 -0.49 7.44 -8.50
N ALA A 111 0.36 7.93 -9.39
CA ALA A 111 1.08 7.10 -10.33
C ALA A 111 1.87 5.97 -9.64
N ALA A 112 1.99 4.84 -10.32
CA ALA A 112 2.73 3.67 -9.88
C ALA A 112 2.23 3.07 -8.55
N GLY A 113 0.97 3.29 -8.17
CA GLY A 113 0.40 2.81 -6.91
C GLY A 113 1.04 3.43 -5.67
N ARG A 114 1.64 4.61 -5.81
CA ARG A 114 2.30 5.34 -4.73
C ARG A 114 1.40 6.45 -4.22
N LEU A 115 1.48 6.70 -2.92
CA LEU A 115 0.78 7.84 -2.34
C LEU A 115 1.54 9.13 -2.64
N ALA A 116 0.81 10.17 -2.97
CA ALA A 116 1.33 11.52 -3.19
C ALA A 116 0.47 12.54 -2.44
N ALA A 117 0.97 13.76 -2.28
CA ALA A 117 0.20 14.85 -1.68
C ALA A 117 -1.13 15.04 -2.44
N ALA A 118 -2.23 15.06 -1.70
CA ALA A 118 -3.55 15.24 -2.29
C ALA A 118 -3.68 16.69 -2.83
N VAL A 119 -4.15 16.80 -4.07
CA VAL A 119 -4.46 18.08 -4.69
C VAL A 119 -5.94 18.43 -4.51
N ALA A 120 -6.31 19.69 -4.72
CA ALA A 120 -7.71 20.12 -4.69
C ALA A 120 -8.55 19.24 -5.62
N THR A 121 -9.75 18.89 -5.17
CA THR A 121 -10.68 17.95 -5.82
C THR A 121 -10.22 16.49 -5.92
N GLY A 122 -9.00 16.17 -5.45
CA GLY A 122 -8.51 14.80 -5.35
C GLY A 122 -9.15 14.05 -4.17
N ILE A 123 -9.20 12.72 -4.29
CA ILE A 123 -9.71 11.87 -3.21
C ILE A 123 -8.60 11.64 -2.19
N VAL A 124 -8.85 11.98 -0.94
CA VAL A 124 -7.93 11.68 0.17
C VAL A 124 -8.10 10.23 0.58
N PHE A 125 -7.02 9.47 0.46
CA PHE A 125 -6.98 8.04 0.79
C PHE A 125 -6.39 7.81 2.18
N ALA A 126 -5.38 8.57 2.55
CA ALA A 126 -4.64 8.39 3.80
C ALA A 126 -4.03 9.71 4.27
N TYR A 127 -3.50 9.68 5.49
CA TYR A 127 -2.70 10.76 6.06
C TYR A 127 -1.28 10.28 6.33
N PHE A 128 -0.30 11.14 6.12
CA PHE A 128 1.09 10.86 6.49
C PHE A 128 1.23 10.83 8.01
N ASP A 129 1.66 9.68 8.55
CA ASP A 129 1.60 9.40 10.00
C ASP A 129 2.99 9.19 10.61
N GLN A 130 3.92 10.06 10.26
CA GLN A 130 5.26 10.10 10.85
C GLN A 130 5.83 11.51 10.82
N PRO A 131 6.91 11.82 11.57
CA PRO A 131 7.55 13.12 11.50
C PRO A 131 7.90 13.50 10.06
N GLY A 132 7.78 14.78 9.75
CA GLY A 132 8.04 15.28 8.40
C GLY A 132 9.41 14.85 7.87
N LYS A 133 9.45 14.40 6.63
CA LYS A 133 10.69 14.00 5.95
C LYS A 133 10.55 14.07 4.44
N THR A 134 11.68 14.08 3.77
CA THR A 134 11.78 13.87 2.32
C THR A 134 11.94 12.38 2.05
N VAL A 135 11.11 11.85 1.16
CA VAL A 135 11.13 10.44 0.76
C VAL A 135 11.52 10.29 -0.70
N ALA A 136 12.19 9.20 -1.01
CA ALA A 136 12.47 8.82 -2.39
C ALA A 136 11.26 8.09 -3.00
N ALA A 137 11.20 8.04 -4.33
CA ALA A 137 10.15 7.32 -5.04
C ALA A 137 10.16 5.84 -4.67
N GLY A 138 9.02 5.32 -4.20
CA GLY A 138 8.85 3.93 -3.76
C GLY A 138 9.28 3.65 -2.32
N GLU A 139 9.85 4.62 -1.60
CA GLU A 139 10.16 4.48 -0.18
C GLU A 139 8.85 4.28 0.61
N LEU A 140 8.88 3.36 1.57
CA LEU A 140 7.75 3.11 2.46
C LEU A 140 7.69 4.16 3.57
N ALA A 141 6.50 4.68 3.84
CA ALA A 141 6.24 5.56 4.97
C ALA A 141 4.99 5.09 5.73
N ASP A 142 4.94 5.41 7.00
CA ASP A 142 3.78 5.10 7.83
C ASP A 142 2.65 6.07 7.49
N VAL A 143 1.48 5.51 7.26
CA VAL A 143 0.26 6.26 6.94
C VAL A 143 -0.92 5.71 7.72
N VAL A 144 -1.91 6.54 7.95
CA VAL A 144 -3.19 6.16 8.54
C VAL A 144 -4.29 6.33 7.49
N ILE A 145 -5.15 5.34 7.35
CA ILE A 145 -6.18 5.34 6.31
C ILE A 145 -7.28 6.33 6.67
N ALA A 146 -7.64 7.18 5.71
CA ALA A 146 -8.71 8.14 5.83
C ALA A 146 -10.07 7.51 5.51
N ASN A 147 -11.14 8.14 5.98
CA ASN A 147 -12.51 7.80 5.59
C ASN A 147 -12.85 8.48 4.26
N SER A 148 -12.15 8.15 3.22
CA SER A 148 -12.15 8.68 1.85
C SER A 148 -13.10 9.86 1.60
N TYR A 149 -12.54 11.02 1.33
CA TYR A 149 -13.29 12.23 1.01
C TYR A 149 -12.59 13.02 -0.08
N THR A 150 -13.32 13.93 -0.71
CA THR A 150 -12.73 14.84 -1.69
C THR A 150 -12.10 16.03 -0.97
N LYS A 151 -10.84 16.31 -1.28
CA LYS A 151 -10.15 17.49 -0.74
C LYS A 151 -10.77 18.76 -1.28
N ALA A 152 -11.01 19.67 -0.38
CA ALA A 152 -11.49 21.01 -0.72
C ALA A 152 -10.47 21.81 -1.56
#